data_26e6bfda4842056ea7417949ef62371f
#
_entry.id   26e6bfda4842056ea7417949ef62371f
#
_cell.length_a   1.000
_cell.length_b   1.000
_cell.length_c   1.000
_cell.angle_alpha   90.00
_cell.angle_beta   90.00
_cell.angle_gamma   90.00
#
_symmetry.space_group_name_H-M   'P 1'
#
loop_
_entity.id
_entity.type
_entity.pdbx_description
1 polymer ?
#
loop_
_entity_poly.entity_id
_entity_poly.type
_entity_poly.pdbx_seq_one_letter_code
_entity_poly.pdbx_strand_id
1 'polypeptide(L)'
;MARITSRKPVTRITVGDDGSAGVRKTMDTLAVEEPLEIRVGGTSLAITMRTPGHDFDLAAGFLVSEAVISTGDEFFAARYCAGATAEGLNTYNVLDVTLAPGVPAPDPSLERAFYTTSSCGLCGKASIDAVRTTSQHDVRHDPLVVDPALLATFPDRLREGQDVFEKTGGLHAAALFDGRTGELLVLREDVGRHNAVDKVVGWAVKEARLPLGGTVLMVSGRASFELTQKASMAGIPVLAAVSAPSSLAVDLATELGVTIVGFLRGRSMVVYSRPDRLGEPDGTEPSARSRDAGDATRASSSRESADADDADALDSPGGATRASSPVPLTIGTRP
;
A
#
# COMPACT_ATOMS: atom_id res chain seq x y z
N MET A 1 23.35 13.86 -5.37
CA MET A 1 22.07 13.32 -4.91
C MET A 1 21.09 13.40 -6.07
N ALA A 2 20.35 12.32 -6.36
CA ALA A 2 19.30 12.33 -7.36
C ALA A 2 18.19 13.32 -6.96
N ARG A 3 17.57 13.96 -7.95
CA ARG A 3 16.49 14.90 -7.70
C ARG A 3 15.19 14.11 -7.45
N ILE A 4 14.46 14.45 -6.42
CA ILE A 4 13.16 13.83 -6.10
C ILE A 4 11.97 14.55 -6.75
N THR A 5 12.18 15.79 -7.23
CA THR A 5 11.16 16.57 -7.94
C THR A 5 11.75 17.20 -9.20
N SER A 6 10.90 17.39 -10.23
CA SER A 6 11.25 18.02 -11.51
C SER A 6 10.20 19.05 -11.91
N ARG A 7 10.64 20.23 -12.39
CA ARG A 7 9.73 21.25 -12.90
C ARG A 7 9.51 21.07 -14.40
N LYS A 8 8.24 21.05 -14.82
CA LYS A 8 7.85 20.92 -16.22
C LYS A 8 6.87 22.02 -16.63
N PRO A 9 6.94 22.55 -17.87
CA PRO A 9 5.95 23.45 -18.39
C PRO A 9 4.63 22.69 -18.61
N VAL A 10 3.52 23.26 -18.13
CA VAL A 10 2.18 22.68 -18.26
C VAL A 10 1.19 23.72 -18.73
N THR A 11 0.08 23.26 -19.32
CA THR A 11 -1.08 24.08 -19.62
C THR A 11 -2.19 23.77 -18.62
N ARG A 12 -2.55 24.75 -17.80
CA ARG A 12 -3.67 24.64 -16.85
C ARG A 12 -4.93 25.15 -17.50
N ILE A 13 -5.99 24.33 -17.49
CA ILE A 13 -7.31 24.67 -17.99
C ILE A 13 -8.24 24.71 -16.77
N THR A 14 -8.98 25.80 -16.63
CA THR A 14 -10.01 25.96 -15.59
C THR A 14 -11.35 26.17 -16.30
N VAL A 15 -12.34 25.36 -15.97
CA VAL A 15 -13.71 25.48 -16.50
C VAL A 15 -14.54 26.23 -15.47
N GLY A 16 -15.14 27.37 -15.89
CA GLY A 16 -16.06 28.13 -15.05
C GLY A 16 -17.46 27.50 -15.00
N ASP A 17 -18.27 27.94 -14.04
CA ASP A 17 -19.65 27.44 -13.86
C ASP A 17 -20.53 27.75 -15.07
N ASP A 18 -20.17 28.74 -15.89
CA ASP A 18 -20.81 29.13 -17.14
C ASP A 18 -20.33 28.32 -18.37
N GLY A 19 -19.45 27.31 -18.14
CA GLY A 19 -18.85 26.50 -19.20
C GLY A 19 -17.70 27.19 -19.94
N SER A 20 -17.31 28.41 -19.58
CA SER A 20 -16.13 29.08 -20.16
C SER A 20 -14.82 28.34 -19.73
N ALA A 21 -13.83 28.36 -20.63
CA ALA A 21 -12.52 27.74 -20.35
C ALA A 21 -11.42 28.81 -20.33
N GLY A 22 -10.80 28.95 -19.15
CA GLY A 22 -9.57 29.75 -19.00
C GLY A 22 -8.34 28.86 -19.24
N VAL A 23 -7.42 29.29 -20.09
CA VAL A 23 -6.18 28.55 -20.43
C VAL A 23 -4.96 29.35 -19.98
N ARG A 24 -4.06 28.74 -19.18
CA ARG A 24 -2.84 29.38 -18.70
C ARG A 24 -1.64 28.44 -18.80
N LYS A 25 -0.52 28.90 -19.37
CA LYS A 25 0.77 28.22 -19.31
C LYS A 25 1.47 28.54 -17.99
N THR A 26 1.96 27.52 -17.30
CA THR A 26 2.66 27.66 -16.03
C THR A 26 3.72 26.56 -15.88
N MET A 27 4.55 26.67 -14.84
CA MET A 27 5.45 25.57 -14.43
C MET A 27 4.78 24.78 -13.32
N ASP A 28 4.84 23.46 -13.40
CA ASP A 28 4.40 22.56 -12.37
C ASP A 28 5.56 21.73 -11.81
N THR A 29 5.41 21.27 -10.57
CA THR A 29 6.40 20.44 -9.89
C THR A 29 5.88 19.00 -9.84
N LEU A 30 6.60 18.09 -10.48
CA LEU A 30 6.25 16.68 -10.57
C LEU A 30 7.21 15.84 -9.73
N ALA A 31 6.71 14.73 -9.16
CA ALA A 31 7.55 13.71 -8.58
C ALA A 31 8.44 13.07 -9.66
N VAL A 32 9.70 12.84 -9.34
CA VAL A 32 10.61 12.11 -10.23
C VAL A 32 10.35 10.62 -10.08
N GLU A 33 10.27 9.93 -11.20
CA GLU A 33 10.17 8.49 -11.32
C GLU A 33 11.32 7.98 -12.19
N GLU A 34 12.14 7.09 -11.62
CA GLU A 34 13.30 6.51 -12.29
C GLU A 34 13.41 5.01 -11.98
N PRO A 35 13.93 4.19 -12.89
CA PRO A 35 14.17 2.79 -12.61
C PRO A 35 15.27 2.64 -11.54
N LEU A 36 15.15 1.59 -10.72
CA LEU A 36 16.19 1.09 -9.85
C LEU A 36 16.34 -0.41 -10.09
N GLU A 37 17.51 -0.84 -10.51
CA GLU A 37 17.88 -2.24 -10.55
C GLU A 37 18.49 -2.64 -9.21
N ILE A 38 17.91 -3.65 -8.57
CA ILE A 38 18.40 -4.26 -7.34
C ILE A 38 19.15 -5.52 -7.73
N ARG A 39 20.42 -5.60 -7.36
CA ARG A 39 21.28 -6.77 -7.53
C ARG A 39 21.64 -7.37 -6.19
N VAL A 40 21.90 -8.66 -6.18
CA VAL A 40 22.47 -9.39 -5.03
C VAL A 40 23.71 -10.12 -5.51
N GLY A 41 24.88 -9.75 -4.96
CA GLY A 41 26.17 -10.34 -5.36
C GLY A 41 26.48 -10.20 -6.84
N GLY A 42 26.08 -9.09 -7.46
CA GLY A 42 26.27 -8.79 -8.87
C GLY A 42 25.20 -9.35 -9.81
N THR A 43 24.30 -10.22 -9.33
CA THR A 43 23.18 -10.80 -10.12
C THR A 43 21.94 -9.92 -10.01
N SER A 44 21.35 -9.57 -11.15
CA SER A 44 20.09 -8.79 -11.17
C SER A 44 18.96 -9.60 -10.55
N LEU A 45 18.25 -8.99 -9.58
CA LEU A 45 17.10 -9.63 -8.92
C LEU A 45 15.80 -8.99 -9.36
N ALA A 46 15.73 -7.65 -9.38
CA ALA A 46 14.52 -6.92 -9.73
C ALA A 46 14.83 -5.55 -10.33
N ILE A 47 13.90 -5.03 -11.14
CA ILE A 47 13.88 -3.63 -11.57
C ILE A 47 12.54 -3.04 -11.14
N THR A 48 12.58 -1.95 -10.39
CA THR A 48 11.38 -1.22 -9.95
C THR A 48 11.44 0.25 -10.35
N MET A 49 10.28 0.85 -10.65
CA MET A 49 10.16 2.29 -10.83
C MET A 49 9.96 2.93 -9.47
N ARG A 50 10.82 3.90 -9.11
CA ARG A 50 10.78 4.51 -7.76
C ARG A 50 11.00 6.02 -7.81
N THR A 51 10.57 6.71 -6.77
CA THR A 51 11.06 8.06 -6.49
C THR A 51 12.45 7.96 -5.84
N PRO A 52 13.49 8.60 -6.42
CA PRO A 52 14.85 8.58 -5.88
C PRO A 52 14.91 8.99 -4.40
N GLY A 53 15.81 8.37 -3.67
CA GLY A 53 16.01 8.57 -2.23
C GLY A 53 15.57 7.39 -1.41
N HIS A 54 16.32 7.13 -0.34
CA HIS A 54 16.16 5.94 0.51
C HIS A 54 16.25 4.61 -0.26
N ASP A 55 17.05 4.56 -1.33
CA ASP A 55 17.16 3.39 -2.21
C ASP A 55 17.77 2.18 -1.48
N PHE A 56 18.64 2.41 -0.49
CA PHE A 56 19.16 1.34 0.39
C PHE A 56 18.04 0.75 1.26
N ASP A 57 17.16 1.61 1.81
CA ASP A 57 15.98 1.15 2.54
C ASP A 57 15.04 0.37 1.59
N LEU A 58 14.81 0.88 0.37
CA LEU A 58 13.99 0.19 -0.62
C LEU A 58 14.51 -1.22 -0.91
N ALA A 59 15.82 -1.35 -1.17
CA ALA A 59 16.42 -2.65 -1.47
C ALA A 59 16.35 -3.60 -0.27
N ALA A 60 16.66 -3.13 0.94
CA ALA A 60 16.62 -3.95 2.14
C ALA A 60 15.20 -4.45 2.44
N GLY A 61 14.19 -3.57 2.37
CA GLY A 61 12.81 -3.96 2.60
C GLY A 61 12.25 -4.87 1.51
N PHE A 62 12.66 -4.66 0.26
CA PHE A 62 12.34 -5.57 -0.83
C PHE A 62 12.86 -6.98 -0.55
N LEU A 63 14.11 -7.13 -0.09
CA LEU A 63 14.68 -8.44 0.23
C LEU A 63 13.96 -9.14 1.40
N VAL A 64 13.49 -8.40 2.41
CA VAL A 64 12.62 -8.94 3.46
C VAL A 64 11.29 -9.41 2.88
N SER A 65 10.67 -8.59 2.05
CA SER A 65 9.37 -8.87 1.45
C SER A 65 9.37 -10.13 0.58
N GLU A 66 10.51 -10.41 -0.06
CA GLU A 66 10.73 -11.58 -0.94
C GLU A 66 11.40 -12.76 -0.22
N ALA A 67 11.48 -12.70 1.11
CA ALA A 67 12.07 -13.75 1.94
C ALA A 67 13.54 -14.10 1.62
N VAL A 68 14.27 -13.17 1.03
CA VAL A 68 15.72 -13.30 0.79
C VAL A 68 16.49 -13.11 2.08
N ILE A 69 16.02 -12.18 2.95
CA ILE A 69 16.50 -11.96 4.30
C ILE A 69 15.34 -11.90 5.28
N SER A 70 15.60 -12.19 6.56
CA SER A 70 14.62 -12.16 7.64
C SER A 70 15.04 -11.29 8.82
N THR A 71 16.33 -10.98 8.92
CA THR A 71 16.91 -10.16 9.99
C THR A 71 17.81 -9.07 9.42
N GLY A 72 18.10 -8.05 10.24
CA GLY A 72 19.00 -6.97 9.86
C GLY A 72 20.43 -7.41 9.62
N ASP A 73 20.91 -8.42 10.37
CA ASP A 73 22.28 -8.92 10.29
C ASP A 73 22.58 -9.64 8.97
N GLU A 74 21.54 -10.10 8.26
CA GLU A 74 21.67 -10.75 6.96
C GLU A 74 21.96 -9.76 5.82
N PHE A 75 21.66 -8.46 6.01
CA PHE A 75 21.97 -7.37 5.09
C PHE A 75 23.33 -6.77 5.42
N PHE A 76 24.40 -7.28 4.81
CA PHE A 76 25.75 -6.88 5.18
C PHE A 76 26.13 -5.48 4.64
N ALA A 77 25.93 -5.24 3.35
CA ALA A 77 26.27 -3.97 2.70
C ALA A 77 25.47 -3.77 1.41
N ALA A 78 25.40 -2.53 0.96
CA ALA A 78 24.90 -2.21 -0.37
C ALA A 78 25.69 -1.03 -0.95
N ARG A 79 25.82 -0.99 -2.28
CA ARG A 79 26.52 0.07 -2.99
C ARG A 79 25.87 0.38 -4.32
N TYR A 80 25.91 1.63 -4.73
CA TYR A 80 25.59 1.95 -6.12
C TYR A 80 26.70 1.47 -7.05
N CYS A 81 26.30 0.76 -8.10
CA CYS A 81 27.17 0.44 -9.20
C CYS A 81 27.18 1.58 -10.23
N ALA A 82 28.28 1.75 -10.93
CA ALA A 82 28.39 2.75 -11.97
C ALA A 82 27.51 2.37 -13.17
N GLY A 83 26.29 2.91 -13.21
CA GLY A 83 25.55 3.09 -14.45
C GLY A 83 25.98 4.44 -15.03
N ALA A 84 26.44 4.50 -16.26
CA ALA A 84 26.86 5.76 -16.86
C ALA A 84 25.80 6.26 -17.86
N THR A 85 25.49 7.55 -17.83
CA THR A 85 24.85 8.25 -18.95
C THR A 85 25.79 8.27 -20.14
N ALA A 86 25.32 8.68 -21.34
CA ALA A 86 26.17 8.88 -22.52
C ALA A 86 27.35 9.85 -22.24
N GLU A 87 27.18 10.76 -21.26
CA GLU A 87 28.18 11.72 -20.81
C GLU A 87 29.08 11.20 -19.68
N GLY A 88 28.95 9.92 -19.28
CA GLY A 88 29.75 9.27 -18.25
C GLY A 88 29.37 9.60 -16.79
N LEU A 89 28.22 10.24 -16.56
CA LEU A 89 27.72 10.53 -15.21
C LEU A 89 27.05 9.29 -14.61
N ASN A 90 27.27 9.05 -13.31
CA ASN A 90 26.59 7.96 -12.59
C ASN A 90 25.09 8.22 -12.50
N THR A 91 24.29 7.27 -12.96
CA THR A 91 22.82 7.36 -12.91
C THR A 91 22.24 7.00 -11.54
N TYR A 92 23.02 6.36 -10.65
CA TYR A 92 22.54 5.85 -9.34
C TYR A 92 21.29 4.95 -9.45
N ASN A 93 21.15 4.26 -10.59
CA ASN A 93 19.97 3.42 -10.87
C ASN A 93 20.29 1.91 -10.78
N VAL A 94 21.45 1.53 -10.31
CA VAL A 94 21.86 0.14 -10.04
C VAL A 94 22.41 0.06 -8.63
N LEU A 95 21.76 -0.72 -7.78
CA LEU A 95 22.17 -0.98 -6.40
C LEU A 95 22.52 -2.46 -6.24
N ASP A 96 23.75 -2.75 -5.84
CA ASP A 96 24.23 -4.10 -5.57
C ASP A 96 24.31 -4.34 -4.06
N VAL A 97 23.58 -5.34 -3.60
CA VAL A 97 23.52 -5.76 -2.19
C VAL A 97 24.45 -6.94 -1.98
N THR A 98 25.21 -6.87 -0.91
CA THR A 98 26.01 -7.99 -0.39
C THR A 98 25.32 -8.54 0.84
N LEU A 99 24.96 -9.81 0.83
CA LEU A 99 24.41 -10.52 1.98
C LEU A 99 25.52 -10.97 2.94
N ALA A 100 25.16 -11.19 4.19
CA ALA A 100 26.10 -11.71 5.20
C ALA A 100 26.59 -13.12 4.81
N PRO A 101 27.80 -13.51 5.28
CA PRO A 101 28.30 -14.85 5.07
C PRO A 101 27.35 -15.93 5.60
N GLY A 102 27.03 -16.92 4.76
CA GLY A 102 26.11 -18.02 5.11
C GLY A 102 24.65 -17.78 4.72
N VAL A 103 24.25 -16.56 4.33
CA VAL A 103 22.93 -16.31 3.76
C VAL A 103 22.92 -16.83 2.32
N PRO A 104 21.95 -17.71 1.95
CA PRO A 104 21.90 -18.27 0.62
C PRO A 104 21.59 -17.17 -0.43
N ALA A 105 22.15 -17.35 -1.62
CA ALA A 105 21.78 -16.48 -2.75
C ALA A 105 20.29 -16.64 -3.06
N PRO A 106 19.61 -15.56 -3.55
CA PRO A 106 18.22 -15.65 -3.98
C PRO A 106 18.02 -16.73 -5.03
N ASP A 107 16.84 -17.39 -4.99
CA ASP A 107 16.48 -18.39 -6.01
C ASP A 107 16.38 -17.71 -7.38
N PRO A 108 17.02 -18.26 -8.44
CA PRO A 108 16.94 -17.70 -9.78
C PRO A 108 15.52 -17.63 -10.37
N SER A 109 14.57 -18.39 -9.81
CA SER A 109 13.15 -18.30 -10.19
C SER A 109 12.50 -16.97 -9.82
N LEU A 110 13.00 -16.30 -8.79
CA LEU A 110 12.56 -14.97 -8.38
C LEU A 110 12.83 -13.94 -9.49
N GLU A 111 13.97 -14.02 -10.19
CA GLU A 111 14.32 -13.12 -11.29
C GLU A 111 13.23 -13.02 -12.37
N ARG A 112 12.59 -14.16 -12.73
CA ARG A 112 11.53 -14.20 -13.74
C ARG A 112 10.19 -13.64 -13.27
N ALA A 113 9.90 -13.71 -11.96
CA ALA A 113 8.65 -13.23 -11.40
C ALA A 113 8.57 -11.69 -11.43
N PHE A 114 9.68 -10.99 -11.34
CA PHE A 114 9.72 -9.53 -11.22
C PHE A 114 9.59 -8.76 -12.55
N TYR A 115 9.96 -9.36 -13.68
CA TYR A 115 9.72 -8.75 -15.00
C TYR A 115 8.24 -8.67 -15.38
N THR A 116 7.37 -9.43 -14.68
CA THR A 116 5.95 -9.56 -15.01
C THR A 116 5.01 -8.76 -14.10
N THR A 117 5.50 -8.18 -13.00
CA THR A 117 4.64 -7.71 -11.90
C THR A 117 4.38 -6.21 -11.83
N SER A 118 4.73 -5.42 -12.83
CA SER A 118 4.41 -3.97 -12.78
C SER A 118 2.91 -3.65 -12.85
N SER A 119 2.02 -4.61 -13.12
CA SER A 119 0.58 -4.36 -13.25
C SER A 119 -0.36 -5.45 -12.74
N CYS A 120 0.09 -6.66 -12.43
CA CYS A 120 -0.77 -7.74 -11.94
C CYS A 120 -0.06 -8.49 -10.83
N GLY A 121 -0.54 -8.30 -9.59
CA GLY A 121 -0.10 -9.10 -8.46
C GLY A 121 -0.22 -10.60 -8.71
N LEU A 122 0.62 -11.37 -8.06
CA LEU A 122 0.57 -12.83 -8.03
C LEU A 122 -0.86 -13.31 -7.75
N CYS A 123 -1.54 -13.81 -8.78
CA CYS A 123 -2.86 -14.41 -8.65
C CYS A 123 -2.71 -15.91 -8.40
N GLY A 124 -3.06 -16.36 -7.20
CA GLY A 124 -3.35 -17.77 -6.97
C GLY A 124 -3.00 -18.28 -5.57
N LYS A 125 -3.58 -19.42 -5.21
CA LYS A 125 -3.33 -20.17 -3.97
C LYS A 125 -1.84 -20.44 -3.71
N ALA A 126 -1.06 -20.68 -4.76
CA ALA A 126 0.36 -20.92 -4.66
C ALA A 126 1.15 -19.75 -4.05
N SER A 127 0.70 -18.50 -4.27
CA SER A 127 1.33 -17.30 -3.67
C SER A 127 1.04 -17.19 -2.18
N ILE A 128 -0.20 -17.52 -1.76
CA ILE A 128 -0.59 -17.50 -0.35
C ILE A 128 0.19 -18.56 0.42
N ASP A 129 0.29 -19.78 -0.14
CA ASP A 129 1.05 -20.87 0.46
C ASP A 129 2.55 -20.54 0.57
N ALA A 130 3.13 -19.87 -0.44
CA ALA A 130 4.52 -19.44 -0.43
C ALA A 130 4.81 -18.41 0.67
N VAL A 131 3.95 -17.41 0.84
CA VAL A 131 4.08 -16.42 1.94
C VAL A 131 3.99 -17.09 3.31
N ARG A 132 3.03 -17.99 3.47
CA ARG A 132 2.84 -18.74 4.71
C ARG A 132 4.06 -19.62 5.05
N THR A 133 4.69 -20.22 4.04
CA THR A 133 5.82 -21.11 4.22
C THR A 133 7.11 -20.37 4.53
N THR A 134 7.26 -19.13 4.06
CA THR A 134 8.52 -18.38 4.16
C THR A 134 8.54 -17.34 5.27
N SER A 135 7.38 -16.88 5.76
CA SER A 135 7.35 -15.92 6.88
C SER A 135 7.87 -16.58 8.15
N GLN A 136 8.94 -16.02 8.72
CA GLN A 136 9.52 -16.46 10.00
C GLN A 136 8.87 -15.77 11.21
N HIS A 137 7.98 -14.79 10.97
CA HIS A 137 7.36 -13.98 12.02
C HIS A 137 5.88 -14.33 12.16
N ASP A 138 5.51 -14.90 13.31
CA ASP A 138 4.13 -15.21 13.64
C ASP A 138 3.48 -14.05 14.41
N VAL A 139 2.71 -13.22 13.71
CA VAL A 139 2.02 -12.08 14.31
C VAL A 139 0.71 -12.44 15.02
N ARG A 140 0.25 -13.71 14.95
CA ARG A 140 -1.02 -14.15 15.59
C ARG A 140 -1.01 -13.95 17.09
N HIS A 141 0.17 -14.11 17.70
CA HIS A 141 0.37 -14.03 19.14
C HIS A 141 0.93 -12.66 19.60
N ASP A 142 1.03 -11.69 18.70
CA ASP A 142 1.43 -10.34 19.09
C ASP A 142 0.39 -9.75 20.05
N PRO A 143 0.82 -9.27 21.24
CA PRO A 143 -0.09 -8.81 22.31
C PRO A 143 -0.60 -7.39 22.09
N LEU A 144 -0.32 -6.78 20.95
CA LEU A 144 -0.73 -5.40 20.66
C LEU A 144 -2.26 -5.27 20.66
N VAL A 145 -2.74 -4.34 21.47
CA VAL A 145 -4.09 -3.78 21.38
C VAL A 145 -3.93 -2.29 21.15
N VAL A 146 -4.57 -1.77 20.10
CA VAL A 146 -4.49 -0.37 19.69
C VAL A 146 -5.76 0.35 20.14
N ASP A 147 -5.60 1.51 20.78
CA ASP A 147 -6.71 2.41 21.06
C ASP A 147 -7.28 2.96 19.73
N PRO A 148 -8.57 2.73 19.43
CA PRO A 148 -9.20 3.25 18.22
C PRO A 148 -9.13 4.79 18.10
N ALA A 149 -9.17 5.53 19.22
CA ALA A 149 -9.05 6.98 19.21
C ALA A 149 -7.64 7.41 18.81
N LEU A 150 -6.62 6.71 19.27
CA LEU A 150 -5.23 6.91 18.86
C LEU A 150 -5.05 6.59 17.37
N LEU A 151 -5.53 5.41 16.93
CA LEU A 151 -5.44 4.97 15.53
C LEU A 151 -6.10 5.97 14.57
N ALA A 152 -7.20 6.61 14.98
CA ALA A 152 -7.91 7.61 14.18
C ALA A 152 -7.05 8.86 13.88
N THR A 153 -5.96 9.10 14.64
CA THR A 153 -5.04 10.23 14.39
C THR A 153 -3.98 9.95 13.33
N PHE A 154 -3.72 8.68 12.99
CA PHE A 154 -2.60 8.31 12.13
C PHE A 154 -2.71 8.81 10.69
N PRO A 155 -3.91 8.87 10.04
CA PRO A 155 -4.02 9.42 8.70
C PRO A 155 -3.56 10.88 8.61
N ASP A 156 -3.94 11.72 9.57
CA ASP A 156 -3.57 13.14 9.59
C ASP A 156 -2.05 13.29 9.81
N ARG A 157 -1.49 12.53 10.75
CA ARG A 157 -0.04 12.50 11.01
C ARG A 157 0.77 11.96 9.82
N LEU A 158 0.25 10.96 9.11
CA LEU A 158 0.82 10.50 7.85
C LEU A 158 0.80 11.65 6.82
N ARG A 159 -0.33 12.36 6.71
CA ARG A 159 -0.50 13.46 5.75
C ARG A 159 0.43 14.64 6.06
N GLU A 160 0.59 15.00 7.31
CA GLU A 160 1.50 16.06 7.77
C GLU A 160 2.97 15.78 7.38
N GLY A 161 3.38 14.51 7.36
CA GLY A 161 4.74 14.12 6.99
C GLY A 161 4.98 13.95 5.50
N GLN A 162 3.99 14.16 4.63
CA GLN A 162 4.08 13.96 3.17
C GLN A 162 4.60 15.21 2.43
N ASP A 163 5.84 15.62 2.70
CA ASP A 163 6.46 16.84 2.14
C ASP A 163 6.55 16.87 0.62
N VAL A 164 6.82 15.72 -0.01
CA VAL A 164 6.97 15.65 -1.47
C VAL A 164 5.60 15.55 -2.14
N PHE A 165 4.67 14.81 -1.55
CA PHE A 165 3.29 14.79 -2.02
C PHE A 165 2.63 16.17 -1.97
N GLU A 166 2.89 16.97 -0.92
CA GLU A 166 2.34 18.33 -0.82
C GLU A 166 2.75 19.20 -2.02
N LYS A 167 3.98 19.02 -2.51
CA LYS A 167 4.53 19.78 -3.65
C LYS A 167 4.10 19.25 -5.01
N THR A 168 3.78 17.94 -5.10
CA THR A 168 3.64 17.25 -6.39
C THR A 168 2.27 16.60 -6.59
N GLY A 169 1.58 16.24 -5.51
CA GLY A 169 0.33 15.48 -5.55
C GLY A 169 0.47 14.04 -6.06
N GLY A 170 1.70 13.55 -6.35
CA GLY A 170 1.93 12.34 -7.14
C GLY A 170 2.56 11.16 -6.40
N LEU A 171 2.62 11.17 -5.06
CA LEU A 171 3.27 10.10 -4.30
C LEU A 171 2.30 9.37 -3.36
N HIS A 172 2.64 8.13 -3.09
CA HIS A 172 2.11 7.35 -1.98
C HIS A 172 3.01 7.51 -0.76
N ALA A 173 2.46 7.26 0.43
CA ALA A 173 3.21 7.22 1.67
C ALA A 173 2.87 5.97 2.47
N ALA A 174 3.88 5.52 3.23
CA ALA A 174 3.75 4.54 4.29
C ALA A 174 4.45 5.09 5.55
N ALA A 175 3.86 4.85 6.71
CA ALA A 175 4.43 5.22 8.00
C ALA A 175 4.28 4.07 8.99
N LEU A 176 5.28 3.90 9.83
CA LEU A 176 5.27 2.97 10.94
C LEU A 176 5.08 3.74 12.24
N PHE A 177 4.10 3.32 13.01
CA PHE A 177 3.81 3.88 14.33
C PHE A 177 4.01 2.83 15.42
N ASP A 178 4.49 3.22 16.58
CA ASP A 178 4.32 2.42 17.78
C ASP A 178 2.81 2.32 18.08
N GLY A 179 2.30 1.09 18.19
CA GLY A 179 0.85 0.86 18.30
C GLY A 179 0.27 1.22 19.67
N ARG A 180 1.10 1.39 20.71
CA ARG A 180 0.66 1.75 22.06
C ARG A 180 0.75 3.24 22.32
N THR A 181 1.86 3.85 21.93
CA THR A 181 2.12 5.28 22.20
C THR A 181 1.65 6.17 21.06
N GLY A 182 1.51 5.60 19.85
CA GLY A 182 1.26 6.35 18.63
C GLY A 182 2.49 7.09 18.12
N GLU A 183 3.68 6.91 18.66
CA GLU A 183 4.89 7.55 18.15
C GLU A 183 5.11 7.22 16.69
N LEU A 184 5.38 8.24 15.86
CA LEU A 184 5.79 8.04 14.47
C LEU A 184 7.25 7.63 14.43
N LEU A 185 7.52 6.37 14.10
CA LEU A 185 8.87 5.81 14.05
C LEU A 185 9.58 6.16 12.76
N VAL A 186 8.88 6.06 11.64
CA VAL A 186 9.40 6.39 10.30
C VAL A 186 8.26 6.64 9.32
N LEU A 187 8.50 7.54 8.36
CA LEU A 187 7.64 7.79 7.21
C LEU A 187 8.48 7.77 5.93
N ARG A 188 7.93 7.18 4.88
CA ARG A 188 8.54 7.14 3.55
C ARG A 188 7.51 7.43 2.47
N GLU A 189 7.94 8.21 1.46
CA GLU A 189 7.16 8.50 0.26
C GLU A 189 7.80 7.83 -0.97
N ASP A 190 6.96 7.38 -1.88
CA ASP A 190 7.38 6.85 -3.19
C ASP A 190 6.22 6.94 -4.20
N VAL A 191 6.52 7.02 -5.50
CA VAL A 191 5.54 6.92 -6.57
C VAL A 191 4.82 5.57 -6.54
N GLY A 192 5.51 4.51 -6.11
CA GLY A 192 4.99 3.17 -5.90
C GLY A 192 4.57 2.92 -4.45
N ARG A 193 3.29 2.60 -4.20
CA ARG A 193 2.83 2.27 -2.84
C ARG A 193 3.57 1.10 -2.19
N HIS A 194 3.99 0.11 -3.01
CA HIS A 194 4.77 -1.04 -2.54
C HIS A 194 6.17 -0.61 -2.12
N ASN A 195 6.81 0.24 -2.91
CA ASN A 195 8.13 0.79 -2.61
C ASN A 195 8.11 1.65 -1.33
N ALA A 196 7.04 2.41 -1.10
CA ALA A 196 6.91 3.19 0.14
C ALA A 196 6.93 2.27 1.39
N VAL A 197 6.25 1.12 1.31
CA VAL A 197 6.27 0.10 2.38
C VAL A 197 7.65 -0.57 2.47
N ASP A 198 8.27 -0.95 1.37
CA ASP A 198 9.62 -1.52 1.37
C ASP A 198 10.64 -0.55 1.99
N LYS A 199 10.55 0.75 1.68
CA LYS A 199 11.38 1.78 2.31
C LYS A 199 11.19 1.84 3.84
N VAL A 200 9.98 1.64 4.34
CA VAL A 200 9.68 1.56 5.79
C VAL A 200 10.30 0.30 6.41
N VAL A 201 10.08 -0.85 5.78
CA VAL A 201 10.64 -2.13 6.26
C VAL A 201 12.16 -2.11 6.21
N GLY A 202 12.76 -1.59 5.13
CA GLY A 202 14.20 -1.50 5.00
C GLY A 202 14.85 -0.52 5.99
N TRP A 203 14.15 0.54 6.38
CA TRP A 203 14.60 1.35 7.51
C TRP A 203 14.71 0.49 8.77
N ALA A 204 13.72 -0.36 9.05
CA ALA A 204 13.75 -1.25 10.21
C ALA A 204 14.88 -2.28 10.15
N VAL A 205 15.22 -2.78 8.95
CA VAL A 205 16.41 -3.64 8.74
C VAL A 205 17.67 -2.92 9.21
N LYS A 206 17.88 -1.67 8.77
CA LYS A 206 19.08 -0.88 9.08
C LYS A 206 19.17 -0.46 10.55
N GLU A 207 18.03 -0.26 11.20
CA GLU A 207 17.95 0.05 12.62
C GLU A 207 17.91 -1.19 13.53
N ALA A 208 18.12 -2.40 12.95
CA ALA A 208 18.07 -3.69 13.65
C ALA A 208 16.77 -3.88 14.47
N ARG A 209 15.63 -3.49 13.90
CA ARG A 209 14.32 -3.49 14.56
C ARG A 209 13.38 -4.63 14.11
N LEU A 210 13.81 -5.50 13.21
CA LEU A 210 13.00 -6.67 12.85
C LEU A 210 13.04 -7.74 13.95
N PRO A 211 11.90 -8.42 14.24
CA PRO A 211 10.55 -8.17 13.72
C PRO A 211 9.89 -6.94 14.32
N LEU A 212 8.92 -6.36 13.58
CA LEU A 212 8.21 -5.14 13.94
C LEU A 212 6.94 -5.41 14.76
N GLY A 213 7.05 -6.26 15.78
CA GLY A 213 5.96 -6.50 16.73
C GLY A 213 5.53 -5.21 17.45
N GLY A 214 4.28 -5.15 17.86
CA GLY A 214 3.73 -4.00 18.59
C GLY A 214 3.55 -2.73 17.74
N THR A 215 3.65 -2.79 16.42
CA THR A 215 3.57 -1.62 15.54
C THR A 215 2.35 -1.62 14.64
N VAL A 216 2.03 -0.45 14.08
CA VAL A 216 1.01 -0.23 13.07
C VAL A 216 1.64 0.35 11.81
N LEU A 217 1.47 -0.35 10.69
CA LEU A 217 1.81 0.17 9.37
C LEU A 217 0.60 0.92 8.80
N MET A 218 0.73 2.24 8.64
CA MET A 218 -0.29 3.10 8.02
C MET A 218 0.09 3.42 6.58
N VAL A 219 -0.84 3.22 5.64
CA VAL A 219 -0.64 3.51 4.22
C VAL A 219 -1.65 4.49 3.67
N SER A 220 -1.20 5.41 2.80
CA SER A 220 -2.04 6.43 2.17
C SER A 220 -2.98 5.86 1.09
N GLY A 221 -2.73 4.64 0.63
CA GLY A 221 -3.45 3.97 -0.45
C GLY A 221 -4.41 2.88 0.04
N ARG A 222 -4.66 1.90 -0.85
CA ARG A 222 -5.43 0.68 -0.57
C ARG A 222 -4.55 -0.36 0.13
N ALA A 223 -5.13 -1.17 1.03
CA ALA A 223 -4.49 -2.37 1.52
C ALA A 223 -4.66 -3.48 0.47
N SER A 224 -3.57 -3.82 -0.24
CA SER A 224 -3.55 -4.90 -1.23
C SER A 224 -2.98 -6.18 -0.62
N PHE A 225 -3.12 -7.28 -1.35
CA PHE A 225 -2.49 -8.56 -1.01
C PHE A 225 -1.00 -8.40 -0.72
N GLU A 226 -0.27 -7.73 -1.63
CA GLU A 226 1.17 -7.55 -1.48
C GLU A 226 1.54 -6.72 -0.25
N LEU A 227 0.75 -5.67 0.10
CA LEU A 227 1.02 -4.88 1.30
C LEU A 227 0.77 -5.69 2.58
N THR A 228 -0.24 -6.57 2.58
CA THR A 228 -0.50 -7.50 3.68
C THR A 228 0.64 -8.51 3.82
N GLN A 229 1.13 -9.03 2.69
CA GLN A 229 2.30 -9.91 2.65
C GLN A 229 3.54 -9.22 3.25
N LYS A 230 3.87 -8.01 2.77
CA LYS A 230 5.01 -7.23 3.26
C LYS A 230 4.92 -6.94 4.77
N ALA A 231 3.73 -6.61 5.26
CA ALA A 231 3.49 -6.40 6.69
C ALA A 231 3.78 -7.69 7.49
N SER A 232 3.26 -8.83 7.05
CA SER A 232 3.50 -10.13 7.67
C SER A 232 4.97 -10.53 7.63
N MET A 233 5.65 -10.35 6.49
CA MET A 233 7.07 -10.67 6.34
C MET A 233 7.97 -9.85 7.27
N ALA A 234 7.57 -8.62 7.59
CA ALA A 234 8.26 -7.75 8.54
C ALA A 234 7.83 -7.96 10.00
N GLY A 235 6.86 -8.83 10.27
CA GLY A 235 6.35 -9.07 11.63
C GLY A 235 5.43 -7.95 12.15
N ILE A 236 4.74 -7.22 11.27
CA ILE A 236 3.83 -6.13 11.63
C ILE A 236 2.42 -6.68 11.87
N PRO A 237 1.85 -6.54 13.09
CA PRO A 237 0.55 -7.12 13.42
C PRO A 237 -0.65 -6.34 12.90
N VAL A 238 -0.50 -5.05 12.57
CA VAL A 238 -1.62 -4.18 12.14
C VAL A 238 -1.27 -3.41 10.88
N LEU A 239 -2.10 -3.56 9.82
CA LEU A 239 -2.07 -2.77 8.58
C LEU A 239 -3.29 -1.87 8.52
N ALA A 240 -3.09 -0.56 8.56
CA ALA A 240 -4.13 0.46 8.45
C ALA A 240 -4.03 1.21 7.12
N ALA A 241 -5.17 1.47 6.49
CA ALA A 241 -5.25 2.09 5.18
C ALA A 241 -6.32 3.18 5.10
N VAL A 242 -6.02 4.28 4.42
CA VAL A 242 -6.99 5.36 4.14
C VAL A 242 -8.13 4.85 3.25
N SER A 243 -7.88 3.86 2.41
CA SER A 243 -8.83 3.32 1.43
C SER A 243 -9.19 1.85 1.72
N ALA A 244 -9.93 1.23 0.79
CA ALA A 244 -10.41 -0.14 0.93
C ALA A 244 -9.29 -1.18 0.87
N PRO A 245 -9.40 -2.33 1.56
CA PRO A 245 -8.64 -3.53 1.24
C PRO A 245 -9.24 -4.26 0.02
N SER A 246 -8.44 -5.13 -0.59
CA SER A 246 -8.96 -6.14 -1.51
C SER A 246 -9.45 -7.38 -0.73
N SER A 247 -10.35 -8.17 -1.34
CA SER A 247 -10.81 -9.43 -0.70
C SER A 247 -9.65 -10.37 -0.40
N LEU A 248 -8.73 -10.54 -1.34
CA LEU A 248 -7.56 -11.40 -1.18
C LEU A 248 -6.62 -10.90 -0.05
N ALA A 249 -6.53 -9.57 0.18
CA ALA A 249 -5.79 -9.01 1.30
C ALA A 249 -6.43 -9.40 2.65
N VAL A 250 -7.77 -9.38 2.72
CA VAL A 250 -8.52 -9.77 3.92
C VAL A 250 -8.37 -11.27 4.20
N ASP A 251 -8.47 -12.10 3.16
CA ASP A 251 -8.31 -13.55 3.28
C ASP A 251 -6.91 -13.89 3.80
N LEU A 252 -5.87 -13.31 3.22
CA LEU A 252 -4.49 -13.48 3.67
C LEU A 252 -4.28 -12.99 5.11
N ALA A 253 -4.81 -11.81 5.44
CA ALA A 253 -4.68 -11.24 6.78
C ALA A 253 -5.35 -12.11 7.85
N THR A 254 -6.53 -12.67 7.54
CA THR A 254 -7.24 -13.59 8.42
C THR A 254 -6.42 -14.84 8.67
N GLU A 255 -5.82 -15.38 7.64
CA GLU A 255 -4.98 -16.57 7.71
C GLU A 255 -3.70 -16.34 8.53
N LEU A 256 -3.01 -15.24 8.27
CA LEU A 256 -1.75 -14.88 8.94
C LEU A 256 -1.95 -14.22 10.31
N GLY A 257 -3.18 -13.87 10.68
CA GLY A 257 -3.49 -13.19 11.93
C GLY A 257 -3.09 -11.72 11.96
N VAL A 258 -2.99 -11.06 10.81
CA VAL A 258 -2.79 -9.62 10.68
C VAL A 258 -4.12 -8.90 10.83
N THR A 259 -4.15 -7.78 11.54
CA THR A 259 -5.32 -6.91 11.61
C THR A 259 -5.32 -5.96 10.41
N ILE A 260 -6.40 -5.96 9.62
CA ILE A 260 -6.59 -4.96 8.56
C ILE A 260 -7.67 -3.97 8.98
N VAL A 261 -7.27 -2.69 8.94
CA VAL A 261 -8.16 -1.55 9.10
C VAL A 261 -8.20 -0.77 7.80
N GLY A 262 -9.38 -0.64 7.21
CA GLY A 262 -9.59 0.15 5.99
C GLY A 262 -10.52 1.33 6.22
N PHE A 263 -10.61 2.22 5.22
CA PHE A 263 -11.40 3.44 5.25
C PHE A 263 -11.13 4.30 6.49
N LEU A 264 -9.90 4.25 6.99
CA LEU A 264 -9.49 5.03 8.16
C LEU A 264 -9.40 6.51 7.79
N ARG A 265 -10.42 7.27 8.18
CA ARG A 265 -10.56 8.70 7.85
C ARG A 265 -11.29 9.44 8.98
N GLY A 266 -10.71 10.53 9.46
CA GLY A 266 -11.25 11.24 10.60
C GLY A 266 -11.47 10.29 11.77
N ARG A 267 -12.70 10.17 12.27
CA ARG A 267 -13.06 9.31 13.41
C ARG A 267 -13.74 8.00 13.00
N SER A 268 -13.62 7.58 11.76
CA SER A 268 -14.28 6.39 11.23
C SER A 268 -13.27 5.42 10.63
N MET A 269 -13.49 4.12 10.85
CA MET A 269 -12.70 3.03 10.31
C MET A 269 -13.54 1.76 10.16
N VAL A 270 -13.09 0.83 9.33
CA VAL A 270 -13.70 -0.50 9.18
C VAL A 270 -12.61 -1.54 9.44
N VAL A 271 -12.88 -2.46 10.35
CA VAL A 271 -11.98 -3.57 10.70
C VAL A 271 -12.40 -4.82 9.94
N TYR A 272 -11.50 -5.37 9.16
CA TYR A 272 -11.77 -6.51 8.27
C TYR A 272 -11.25 -7.84 8.83
N SER A 273 -10.22 -7.80 9.68
CA SER A 273 -9.64 -8.99 10.31
C SER A 273 -9.16 -8.64 11.71
N ARG A 274 -9.18 -9.62 12.63
CA ARG A 274 -8.67 -9.52 14.00
C ARG A 274 -9.16 -8.26 14.74
N PRO A 275 -10.48 -8.05 14.92
CA PRO A 275 -11.03 -6.91 15.67
C PRO A 275 -10.65 -6.91 17.15
N ASP A 276 -10.21 -8.04 17.69
CA ASP A 276 -9.72 -8.20 19.05
C ASP A 276 -8.48 -7.34 19.36
N ARG A 277 -7.74 -6.89 18.34
CA ARG A 277 -6.62 -5.95 18.51
C ARG A 277 -7.02 -4.48 18.54
N LEU A 278 -8.30 -4.16 18.46
CA LEU A 278 -8.80 -2.80 18.61
C LEU A 278 -9.68 -2.72 19.85
N GLY A 279 -9.25 -1.97 20.83
CA GLY A 279 -9.95 -1.82 22.10
C GLY A 279 -9.22 -0.88 23.04
N GLU A 280 -9.75 -0.68 24.23
CA GLU A 280 -9.02 0.00 25.28
C GLU A 280 -7.86 -0.89 25.76
N PRO A 281 -6.65 -0.33 25.99
CA PRO A 281 -5.54 -1.09 26.60
C PRO A 281 -6.01 -1.69 27.94
N ASP A 282 -5.65 -2.95 28.18
CA ASP A 282 -6.00 -3.69 29.41
C ASP A 282 -5.84 -2.82 30.65
N GLY A 283 -6.93 -2.53 31.35
CA GLY A 283 -6.93 -1.79 32.61
C GLY A 283 -8.16 -0.91 32.85
N THR A 284 -9.00 -0.65 31.85
CA THR A 284 -10.29 -0.01 32.03
C THR A 284 -11.41 -0.99 31.78
N GLU A 285 -12.04 -1.47 32.86
CA GLU A 285 -13.31 -2.20 32.72
C GLU A 285 -14.29 -1.37 31.88
N PRO A 286 -15.04 -1.98 30.95
CA PRO A 286 -16.04 -1.27 30.18
C PRO A 286 -17.04 -0.67 31.18
N SER A 287 -17.03 0.64 31.29
CA SER A 287 -18.06 1.39 32.01
C SER A 287 -19.41 0.90 31.50
N ALA A 288 -20.13 0.21 32.35
CA ALA A 288 -21.48 -0.26 32.09
C ALA A 288 -22.36 0.97 31.80
N ARG A 289 -22.45 1.33 30.53
CA ARG A 289 -23.46 2.28 30.07
C ARG A 289 -24.79 1.58 30.19
N SER A 290 -25.49 1.99 31.24
CA SER A 290 -26.85 1.69 31.63
C SER A 290 -27.73 1.23 30.45
N ARG A 291 -28.12 -0.04 30.52
CA ARG A 291 -29.36 -0.50 29.92
C ARG A 291 -30.49 0.01 30.82
N ASP A 292 -30.92 1.23 30.66
CA ASP A 292 -32.21 1.68 31.14
C ASP A 292 -33.25 1.31 30.07
N ALA A 293 -33.81 0.15 30.26
CA ALA A 293 -35.02 -0.29 29.65
C ALA A 293 -36.19 0.48 30.30
N GLY A 294 -36.68 1.46 29.60
CA GLY A 294 -38.00 2.00 29.89
C GLY A 294 -39.07 1.11 29.30
N ASP A 295 -39.54 0.15 30.13
CA ASP A 295 -40.81 -0.51 29.94
C ASP A 295 -41.94 0.49 30.22
N ALA A 296 -42.78 0.80 29.24
CA ALA A 296 -44.08 1.40 29.46
C ALA A 296 -45.08 1.02 28.34
N THR A 297 -45.78 -0.08 28.63
CA THR A 297 -47.25 -0.26 28.49
C THR A 297 -47.99 0.37 27.29
N ARG A 298 -48.45 -0.55 26.44
CA ARG A 298 -49.82 -0.75 25.97
C ARG A 298 -50.75 0.47 25.94
N ALA A 299 -51.21 0.83 24.75
CA ALA A 299 -52.62 1.13 24.49
C ALA A 299 -52.97 0.91 23.01
N SER A 300 -53.96 0.08 22.82
CA SER A 300 -54.67 -0.30 21.60
C SER A 300 -55.46 0.85 21.00
N SER A 301 -55.53 0.95 19.65
CA SER A 301 -56.79 1.15 18.90
C SER A 301 -56.50 1.13 17.39
N SER A 302 -56.93 0.09 16.78
CA SER A 302 -57.89 -0.13 15.69
C SER A 302 -58.19 1.04 14.72
N ARG A 303 -58.16 0.65 13.47
CA ARG A 303 -59.00 0.94 12.27
C ARG A 303 -58.14 1.52 11.13
N GLU A 304 -58.16 0.75 10.12
CA GLU A 304 -58.98 0.50 8.91
C GLU A 304 -58.51 1.26 7.69
N SER A 305 -58.12 0.45 6.76
CA SER A 305 -58.55 0.34 5.36
C SER A 305 -58.30 1.52 4.42
N ALA A 306 -57.66 1.30 3.31
CA ALA A 306 -58.16 0.93 1.99
C ALA A 306 -56.99 0.99 1.02
N ASP A 307 -56.71 -0.10 0.32
CA ASP A 307 -56.99 -0.39 -1.09
C ASP A 307 -56.57 0.75 -2.07
N ALA A 308 -55.76 0.48 -3.03
CA ALA A 308 -55.96 -0.15 -4.31
C ALA A 308 -54.66 0.04 -5.11
N ASP A 309 -54.13 -1.03 -5.68
CA ASP A 309 -54.11 -1.37 -7.13
C ASP A 309 -53.55 -0.32 -8.07
N ASP A 310 -52.57 -0.66 -8.89
CA ASP A 310 -52.50 -1.33 -10.19
C ASP A 310 -51.09 -1.23 -10.70
N ALA A 311 -50.39 -2.29 -11.03
CA ALA A 311 -50.41 -3.10 -12.23
C ALA A 311 -50.10 -2.29 -13.52
N ASP A 312 -49.08 -2.68 -14.18
CA ASP A 312 -48.87 -3.08 -15.59
C ASP A 312 -47.46 -2.63 -16.06
N ALA A 313 -46.56 -3.50 -16.36
CA ALA A 313 -46.43 -4.50 -17.43
C ALA A 313 -46.20 -3.86 -18.82
N LEU A 314 -45.17 -4.44 -19.47
CA LEU A 314 -44.91 -4.52 -20.91
C LEU A 314 -44.26 -3.26 -21.55
N ASP A 315 -43.21 -3.29 -22.30
CA ASP A 315 -42.93 -4.15 -23.45
C ASP A 315 -41.50 -3.88 -23.96
N SER A 316 -40.79 -4.89 -24.38
CA SER A 316 -39.72 -4.82 -25.36
C SER A 316 -40.35 -4.93 -26.75
N PRO A 317 -39.76 -4.39 -27.81
CA PRO A 317 -38.85 -5.21 -28.60
C PRO A 317 -37.73 -4.49 -29.39
N GLY A 318 -36.62 -5.17 -29.57
CA GLY A 318 -36.03 -5.63 -30.80
C GLY A 318 -35.45 -4.61 -31.79
N GLY A 319 -34.19 -4.87 -32.22
CA GLY A 319 -33.72 -4.35 -33.51
C GLY A 319 -32.20 -4.27 -33.61
N ALA A 320 -31.55 -5.38 -33.85
CA ALA A 320 -30.70 -5.73 -35.00
C ALA A 320 -29.53 -4.79 -35.40
N THR A 321 -28.34 -5.35 -35.22
CA THR A 321 -27.19 -5.42 -36.14
C THR A 321 -26.71 -4.21 -36.90
N ARG A 322 -25.44 -3.85 -36.69
CA ARG A 322 -24.44 -3.74 -37.78
C ARG A 322 -23.02 -3.89 -37.25
N ALA A 323 -22.39 -4.92 -37.72
CA ALA A 323 -20.95 -5.13 -37.72
C ALA A 323 -20.28 -4.10 -38.64
N SER A 324 -19.17 -3.51 -38.20
CA SER A 324 -18.23 -2.85 -39.09
C SER A 324 -16.82 -3.38 -38.79
N SER A 325 -16.26 -4.00 -39.83
CA SER A 325 -14.94 -4.61 -39.92
C SER A 325 -13.80 -3.60 -39.75
N PRO A 326 -12.59 -4.06 -39.36
CA PRO A 326 -11.43 -3.20 -39.18
C PRO A 326 -10.73 -2.90 -40.51
N VAL A 327 -10.28 -1.64 -40.64
CA VAL A 327 -9.43 -1.16 -41.75
C VAL A 327 -7.96 -1.48 -41.39
N PRO A 328 -7.15 -2.02 -42.31
CA PRO A 328 -5.73 -2.27 -42.06
C PRO A 328 -4.88 -1.01 -42.20
N LEU A 329 -4.02 -0.77 -41.21
CA LEU A 329 -2.96 0.24 -41.26
C LEU A 329 -1.80 -0.26 -42.11
N THR A 330 -1.55 0.43 -43.22
CA THR A 330 -0.38 0.21 -44.10
C THR A 330 0.84 0.92 -43.51
N ILE A 331 1.89 0.17 -43.21
CA ILE A 331 3.21 0.69 -42.83
C ILE A 331 3.95 1.06 -44.09
N GLY A 332 4.18 2.38 -44.29
CA GLY A 332 5.04 2.89 -45.34
C GLY A 332 6.49 2.96 -44.91
N THR A 333 7.31 2.15 -45.50
CA THR A 333 8.79 2.30 -45.52
C THR A 333 9.18 3.35 -46.53
N ARG A 334 10.05 4.27 -46.16
CA ARG A 334 10.87 5.07 -47.11
C ARG A 334 12.21 5.48 -46.50
N PRO A 335 13.12 5.80 -47.35
CA PRO A 335 14.45 5.14 -47.51
C PRO A 335 15.53 5.72 -46.59
#